data_c6f2891bada64de12a1ef40ce47c16ef
#
_entry.id   c6f2891bada64de12a1ef40ce47c16ef
#
_cell.length_a   1.000
_cell.length_b   1.000
_cell.length_c   1.000
_cell.angle_alpha   90.00
_cell.angle_beta   90.00
_cell.angle_gamma   90.00
#
_symmetry.space_group_name_H-M   'P 1'
#
loop_
_entity.id
_entity.type
_entity.pdbx_description
1 polymer ?
#
loop_
_entity_poly.entity_id
_entity_poly.type
_entity_poly.pdbx_seq_one_letter_code
_entity_poly.pdbx_strand_id
1 'polypeptide(L)'
;VSVDLDRTRSIWRQVAAIIADRIADGTYPARSKLPSVVELSAEFSIASSTVQKVYKHLQEQGFARGEVGIGTFVADDPPAVRPGS
;
A
#
# COMPACT_ATOMS: atom_id res chain seq x y z
N VAL A 1 7.00 -5.14 -14.61
CA VAL A 1 6.01 -4.32 -15.32
C VAL A 1 5.71 -3.08 -14.48
N SER A 2 5.92 -1.92 -15.05
CA SER A 2 5.65 -0.68 -14.34
C SER A 2 4.13 -0.40 -14.33
N VAL A 3 3.66 0.14 -13.21
CA VAL A 3 2.26 0.56 -13.09
C VAL A 3 2.11 1.94 -13.75
N ASP A 4 1.09 2.06 -14.59
CA ASP A 4 0.82 3.31 -15.29
C ASP A 4 -0.03 4.23 -14.40
N LEU A 5 0.64 5.16 -13.72
CA LEU A 5 -0.02 6.09 -12.83
C LEU A 5 -0.40 7.38 -13.58
N ASP A 6 -1.59 7.90 -13.25
CA ASP A 6 -2.03 9.18 -13.79
C ASP A 6 -1.35 10.31 -13.01
N ARG A 7 -0.33 10.93 -13.62
CA ARG A 7 0.48 11.97 -12.98
C ARG A 7 -0.25 13.31 -12.82
N THR A 8 -1.46 13.44 -13.37
CA THR A 8 -2.27 14.65 -13.20
C THR A 8 -3.15 14.59 -11.96
N ARG A 9 -3.14 13.45 -11.24
CA ARG A 9 -3.95 13.22 -10.04
C ARG A 9 -3.04 12.88 -8.87
N SER A 10 -3.63 12.79 -7.67
CA SER A 10 -2.85 12.44 -6.47
C SER A 10 -2.20 11.08 -6.61
N ILE A 11 -0.89 11.05 -6.76
CA ILE A 11 -0.13 9.82 -6.94
C ILE A 11 -0.28 8.90 -5.73
N TRP A 12 -0.16 9.44 -4.52
CA TRP A 12 -0.21 8.60 -3.32
C TRP A 12 -1.56 7.90 -3.17
N ARG A 13 -2.65 8.55 -3.58
CA ARG A 13 -3.99 7.94 -3.51
C ARG A 13 -4.13 6.78 -4.48
N GLN A 14 -3.57 6.92 -5.68
CA GLN A 14 -3.58 5.85 -6.67
C GLN A 14 -2.78 4.66 -6.18
N VAL A 15 -1.60 4.90 -5.63
CA VAL A 15 -0.75 3.83 -5.10
C VAL A 15 -1.44 3.16 -3.91
N ALA A 16 -2.03 3.95 -3.01
CA ALA A 16 -2.75 3.39 -1.86
C ALA A 16 -3.89 2.48 -2.31
N ALA A 17 -4.64 2.89 -3.33
CA ALA A 17 -5.73 2.07 -3.87
C ALA A 17 -5.20 0.76 -4.46
N ILE A 18 -4.09 0.81 -5.18
CA ILE A 18 -3.48 -0.39 -5.77
C ILE A 18 -3.03 -1.36 -4.67
N ILE A 19 -2.37 -0.85 -3.63
CA ILE A 19 -1.91 -1.69 -2.53
C ILE A 19 -3.10 -2.30 -1.78
N ALA A 20 -4.14 -1.49 -1.53
CA ALA A 20 -5.36 -1.99 -0.88
C ALA A 20 -6.00 -3.12 -1.69
N ASP A 21 -6.06 -2.98 -3.02
CA ASP A 21 -6.58 -4.02 -3.90
C ASP A 21 -5.74 -5.29 -3.83
N ARG A 22 -4.42 -5.17 -3.79
CA ARG A 22 -3.52 -6.32 -3.66
C ARG A 22 -3.71 -7.03 -2.33
N ILE A 23 -4.00 -6.29 -1.27
CA ILE A 23 -4.31 -6.87 0.04
C ILE A 23 -5.65 -7.61 -0.03
N ALA A 24 -6.64 -6.99 -0.65
CA ALA A 24 -7.98 -7.57 -0.74
C ALA A 24 -8.02 -8.83 -1.60
N ASP A 25 -7.21 -8.89 -2.66
CA ASP A 25 -7.22 -10.05 -3.57
C ASP A 25 -6.25 -11.16 -3.14
N GLY A 26 -5.53 -10.96 -2.05
CA GLY A 26 -4.62 -11.98 -1.52
C GLY A 26 -3.21 -11.93 -2.09
N THR A 27 -2.88 -10.96 -2.94
CA THR A 27 -1.51 -10.78 -3.44
C THR A 27 -0.57 -10.53 -2.26
N TYR A 28 -1.03 -9.73 -1.29
CA TYR A 28 -0.36 -9.57 0.00
C TYR A 28 -1.26 -10.21 1.06
N PRO A 29 -1.01 -11.46 1.46
CA PRO A 29 -1.89 -12.14 2.43
C PRO A 29 -1.89 -11.45 3.79
N ALA A 30 -2.95 -11.70 4.56
CA ALA A 30 -3.04 -11.17 5.92
C ALA A 30 -1.79 -11.56 6.73
N ARG A 31 -1.30 -10.63 7.53
CA ARG A 31 -0.13 -10.77 8.40
C ARG A 31 1.21 -10.90 7.67
N SER A 32 1.22 -10.88 6.34
CA SER A 32 2.46 -10.92 5.58
C SER A 32 3.14 -9.55 5.60
N LYS A 33 4.44 -9.54 5.38
CA LYS A 33 5.21 -8.32 5.33
C LYS A 33 5.00 -7.63 3.98
N LEU A 34 4.67 -6.33 4.02
CA LEU A 34 4.57 -5.52 2.83
C LEU A 34 5.96 -5.13 2.32
N PRO A 35 6.08 -4.76 1.03
CA PRO A 35 7.37 -4.29 0.51
C PRO A 35 7.90 -3.12 1.34
N SER A 36 9.21 -2.99 1.40
CA SER A 36 9.83 -1.85 2.08
C SER A 36 9.52 -0.56 1.33
N VAL A 37 9.74 0.58 2.00
CA VAL A 37 9.57 1.89 1.36
C VAL A 37 10.46 1.98 0.12
N VAL A 38 11.69 1.49 0.19
CA VAL A 38 12.62 1.53 -0.95
C VAL A 38 12.10 0.65 -2.10
N GLU A 39 11.62 -0.54 -1.79
CA GLU A 39 11.10 -1.45 -2.81
C GLU A 39 9.89 -0.87 -3.52
N LEU A 40 8.95 -0.31 -2.76
CA LEU A 40 7.73 0.26 -3.33
C LEU A 40 8.03 1.53 -4.11
N SER A 41 8.94 2.35 -3.61
CA SER A 41 9.41 3.55 -4.31
C SER A 41 9.96 3.19 -5.69
N ALA A 42 10.74 2.13 -5.77
CA ALA A 42 11.31 1.66 -7.04
C ALA A 42 10.22 1.09 -7.96
N GLU A 43 9.30 0.32 -7.41
CA GLU A 43 8.23 -0.30 -8.20
C GLU A 43 7.37 0.74 -8.91
N PHE A 44 6.98 1.79 -8.19
CA PHE A 44 6.07 2.81 -8.72
C PHE A 44 6.80 4.05 -9.25
N SER A 45 8.12 4.11 -9.14
CA SER A 45 8.92 5.28 -9.55
C SER A 45 8.43 6.56 -8.87
N ILE A 46 8.28 6.51 -7.56
CA ILE A 46 7.82 7.64 -6.74
C ILE A 46 8.79 7.86 -5.58
N ALA A 47 8.73 9.05 -4.99
CA ALA A 47 9.58 9.40 -3.87
C ALA A 47 9.27 8.52 -2.64
N SER A 48 10.28 8.23 -1.83
CA SER A 48 10.08 7.45 -0.61
C SER A 48 9.14 8.13 0.37
N SER A 49 9.14 9.47 0.42
CA SER A 49 8.20 10.22 1.25
C SER A 49 6.75 9.97 0.82
N THR A 50 6.52 9.79 -0.48
CA THR A 50 5.19 9.46 -1.00
C THR A 50 4.78 8.05 -0.54
N VAL A 51 5.70 7.10 -0.56
CA VAL A 51 5.42 5.74 -0.09
C VAL A 51 5.09 5.75 1.40
N GLN A 52 5.82 6.54 2.19
CA GLN A 52 5.54 6.67 3.62
C GLN A 52 4.12 7.19 3.85
N LYS A 53 3.68 8.15 3.05
CA LYS A 53 2.32 8.68 3.11
C LYS A 53 1.29 7.60 2.77
N VAL A 54 1.57 6.78 1.76
CA VAL A 54 0.71 5.65 1.37
C VAL A 54 0.56 4.68 2.54
N TYR A 55 1.66 4.27 3.13
CA TYR A 55 1.62 3.30 4.23
C TYR A 55 0.92 3.86 5.47
N LYS A 56 1.16 5.14 5.78
CA LYS A 56 0.46 5.78 6.89
C LYS A 56 -1.04 5.77 6.66
N HIS A 57 -1.47 6.08 5.44
CA HIS A 57 -2.89 6.07 5.08
C HIS A 57 -3.48 4.65 5.22
N LEU A 58 -2.76 3.64 4.74
CA LEU A 58 -3.21 2.25 4.84
C LEU A 58 -3.31 1.79 6.30
N GLN A 59 -2.40 2.24 7.15
CA GLN A 59 -2.46 1.95 8.59
C GLN A 59 -3.69 2.61 9.21
N GLU A 60 -3.97 3.85 8.86
CA GLU A 60 -5.14 4.58 9.36
C GLU A 60 -6.45 3.94 8.91
N GLN A 61 -6.46 3.34 7.73
CA GLN A 61 -7.63 2.66 7.18
C GLN A 61 -7.78 1.22 7.65
N GLY A 62 -6.81 0.71 8.39
CA GLY A 62 -6.88 -0.66 8.91
C GLY A 62 -6.36 -1.74 7.97
N PHE A 63 -5.76 -1.39 6.84
CA PHE A 63 -5.19 -2.37 5.90
C PHE A 63 -3.83 -2.86 6.34
N ALA A 64 -3.09 -2.07 7.10
CA ALA A 64 -1.72 -2.37 7.44
C ALA A 64 -1.43 -1.99 8.89
N ARG A 65 -0.35 -2.57 9.43
CA ARG A 65 0.16 -2.21 10.75
C ARG A 65 1.67 -2.07 10.67
N GLY A 66 2.21 -1.11 11.41
CA GLY A 66 3.65 -0.91 11.49
C GLY A 66 4.24 -1.61 12.69
N GLU A 67 5.40 -2.24 12.51
CA GLU A 67 6.18 -2.84 13.59
C GLU A 67 7.50 -2.10 13.66
N VAL A 68 7.75 -1.44 14.77
CA VAL A 68 8.96 -0.63 14.94
C VAL A 68 10.20 -1.50 14.77
N GLY A 69 11.10 -1.06 13.88
CA GLY A 69 12.36 -1.77 13.64
C GLY A 69 12.24 -2.99 12.73
N ILE A 70 11.03 -3.38 12.34
CA ILE A 70 10.81 -4.57 11.52
C ILE A 70 10.26 -4.23 10.14
N GLY A 71 9.23 -3.38 10.09
CA GLY A 71 8.62 -2.97 8.83
C GLY A 71 7.12 -2.84 8.92
N THR A 72 6.47 -2.85 7.78
CA THR A 72 5.02 -2.72 7.67
C THR A 72 4.44 -4.06 7.23
N PHE A 73 3.36 -4.48 7.90
CA PHE A 73 2.71 -5.76 7.66
C PHE A 73 1.25 -5.55 7.30
N VAL A 74 0.68 -6.48 6.56
CA VAL A 74 -0.76 -6.51 6.32
C VAL A 74 -1.46 -6.77 7.65
N ALA A 75 -2.57 -6.07 7.89
CA ALA A 75 -3.36 -6.26 9.10
C ALA A 75 -3.90 -7.68 9.18
N ASP A 76 -4.17 -8.16 10.40
CA ASP A 76 -4.70 -9.51 10.60
C ASP A 76 -6.07 -9.69 9.94
N ASP A 77 -6.88 -8.63 9.93
CA ASP A 77 -8.23 -8.64 9.35
C ASP A 77 -8.44 -7.35 8.55
N PRO A 78 -7.83 -7.26 7.36
CA PRO A 78 -7.94 -6.02 6.58
C PRO A 78 -9.37 -5.82 6.07
N PRO A 79 -9.80 -4.55 5.91
CA PRO A 79 -11.12 -4.27 5.35
C PRO A 79 -11.26 -4.81 3.94
N ALA A 80 -12.47 -5.25 3.59
CA ALA A 80 -12.75 -5.68 2.22
C ALA A 80 -12.87 -4.45 1.32
N VAL A 81 -12.21 -4.50 0.16
CA VAL A 81 -12.37 -3.48 -0.87
C VAL A 81 -13.46 -3.96 -1.83
N ARG A 82 -14.52 -3.16 -1.99
CA ARG A 82 -15.64 -3.52 -2.85
C ARG A 82 -15.67 -2.59 -4.04
N PRO A 83 -15.58 -3.12 -5.26
CA PRO A 83 -15.74 -2.30 -6.46
C PRO A 83 -17.09 -1.59 -6.43
N GLY A 84 -17.10 -0.30 -6.70
CA GLY A 84 -18.33 0.47 -6.78
C GLY A 84 -18.93 0.88 -5.45
N SER A 85 -18.26 0.62 -4.33
CA SER A 85 -18.78 1.07 -3.02
C SER A 85 -18.18 2.40 -2.62
#